data_8b4038306220b3343546bbc7aa80706e
#
_entry.id   8b4038306220b3343546bbc7aa80706e
#
_cell.length_a   1.000
_cell.length_b   1.000
_cell.length_c   1.000
_cell.angle_alpha   90.00
_cell.angle_beta   90.00
_cell.angle_gamma   90.00
#
_symmetry.space_group_name_H-M   'P 1'
#
loop_
_entity.id
_entity.type
_entity.pdbx_description
1 polymer ?
#
loop_
_entity_poly.entity_id
_entity_poly.type
_entity_poly.pdbx_seq_one_letter_code
_entity_poly.pdbx_strand_id
1 'polypeptide(L)'
;MLRNTVAAEEDRSGWAPTTWFETAASDDGRAAATDALASAPDVVLVVGGDGTLRVAAEVLQGSGVPLAVLPVGTGNLYARNLRIPLNDVAGSVRAAFSGTDRPVDLAFAELTDPQGTTTRHAFLVMAGIGLDANMAANTNARLKKRFGWLAYSDPIMRSVIGNRQIDLRYALDDGDTRTMRAHTVIVGNCGTLTAGVLLLPEAEPDDGVLDAVAFRPGRTVGWAGVGYGLSLNRFFHRTGFGRFLSWLIPATRTLRYTSARVLDLALDHPEQIQLDGDPFGTVVAVRLTMDHGGLTIRVGPTR
;
A
#
# COMPACT_ATOMS: atom_id res chain seq x y z
N MET A 1 -2.43 13.06 -26.46
CA MET A 1 -1.07 12.51 -26.33
C MET A 1 -1.11 11.01 -26.00
N LEU A 2 -1.68 10.58 -24.87
CA LEU A 2 -1.73 9.16 -24.49
C LEU A 2 -2.39 8.27 -25.55
N ARG A 3 -3.59 8.63 -26.03
CA ARG A 3 -4.30 7.85 -27.08
C ARG A 3 -3.45 7.65 -28.36
N ASN A 4 -2.67 8.64 -28.75
CA ASN A 4 -1.76 8.51 -29.90
C ASN A 4 -0.57 7.56 -29.61
N THR A 5 -0.07 7.56 -28.37
CA THR A 5 0.99 6.64 -27.96
C THR A 5 0.49 5.20 -27.94
N VAL A 6 -0.73 4.99 -27.46
CA VAL A 6 -1.40 3.69 -27.46
C VAL A 6 -1.63 3.20 -28.87
N ALA A 7 -2.24 4.01 -29.74
CA ALA A 7 -2.50 3.65 -31.15
C ALA A 7 -1.20 3.29 -31.91
N ALA A 8 -0.12 4.03 -31.68
CA ALA A 8 1.18 3.71 -32.29
C ALA A 8 1.75 2.38 -31.80
N GLU A 9 1.46 1.98 -30.55
CA GLU A 9 1.91 0.70 -30.02
C GLU A 9 1.01 -0.45 -30.48
N GLU A 10 -0.30 -0.24 -30.64
CA GLU A 10 -1.24 -1.17 -31.27
C GLU A 10 -0.75 -1.54 -32.67
N ASP A 11 -0.48 -0.54 -33.52
CA ASP A 11 0.03 -0.76 -34.87
C ASP A 11 1.34 -1.51 -34.90
N ARG A 12 2.25 -1.16 -33.98
CA ARG A 12 3.59 -1.79 -33.88
C ARG A 12 3.52 -3.25 -33.43
N SER A 13 2.61 -3.55 -32.53
CA SER A 13 2.49 -4.86 -31.88
C SER A 13 1.46 -5.76 -32.52
N GLY A 14 0.69 -5.26 -33.49
CA GLY A 14 -0.36 -6.01 -34.20
C GLY A 14 -1.58 -6.32 -33.33
N TRP A 15 -1.86 -5.47 -32.32
CA TRP A 15 -3.01 -5.63 -31.44
C TRP A 15 -4.25 -4.98 -32.02
N ALA A 16 -5.43 -5.45 -31.61
CA ALA A 16 -6.70 -4.79 -31.88
C ALA A 16 -6.76 -3.40 -31.22
N PRO A 17 -7.60 -2.48 -31.71
CA PRO A 17 -7.77 -1.17 -31.09
C PRO A 17 -8.20 -1.25 -29.64
N THR A 18 -7.58 -0.44 -28.77
CA THR A 18 -7.89 -0.37 -27.34
C THR A 18 -9.28 0.21 -27.06
N THR A 19 -10.06 -0.45 -26.23
CA THR A 19 -11.29 0.10 -25.67
C THR A 19 -10.98 0.98 -24.46
N TRP A 20 -11.61 2.14 -24.39
CA TRP A 20 -11.36 3.14 -23.35
C TRP A 20 -12.54 3.24 -22.40
N PHE A 21 -12.27 3.11 -21.11
CA PHE A 21 -13.23 3.28 -20.04
C PHE A 21 -12.78 4.47 -19.17
N GLU A 22 -13.68 5.43 -18.94
CA GLU A 22 -13.37 6.62 -18.15
C GLU A 22 -13.85 6.42 -16.71
N THR A 23 -12.95 6.69 -15.76
CA THR A 23 -13.25 6.56 -14.34
C THR A 23 -14.07 7.73 -13.84
N ALA A 24 -15.04 7.49 -12.97
CA ALA A 24 -15.79 8.52 -12.27
C ALA A 24 -15.28 8.67 -10.82
N ALA A 25 -15.28 9.92 -10.33
CA ALA A 25 -14.90 10.18 -8.93
C ALA A 25 -15.93 9.66 -7.90
N SER A 26 -17.14 9.34 -8.36
CA SER A 26 -18.22 8.86 -7.49
C SER A 26 -18.05 7.42 -7.01
N ASP A 27 -17.24 6.61 -7.71
CA ASP A 27 -17.01 5.18 -7.44
C ASP A 27 -15.54 4.78 -7.50
N ASP A 28 -14.64 5.76 -7.49
CA ASP A 28 -13.19 5.61 -7.61
C ASP A 28 -12.73 4.78 -8.84
N GLY A 29 -13.62 4.68 -9.87
CA GLY A 29 -13.38 3.94 -11.10
C GLY A 29 -13.83 2.48 -11.09
N ARG A 30 -14.61 2.05 -10.11
CA ARG A 30 -15.07 0.65 -9.99
C ARG A 30 -15.92 0.20 -11.18
N ALA A 31 -16.87 1.04 -11.62
CA ALA A 31 -17.69 0.73 -12.79
C ALA A 31 -16.82 0.56 -14.05
N ALA A 32 -15.90 1.49 -14.30
CA ALA A 32 -14.98 1.41 -15.42
C ALA A 32 -14.11 0.14 -15.42
N ALA A 33 -13.60 -0.26 -14.25
CA ALA A 33 -12.82 -1.48 -14.11
C ALA A 33 -13.68 -2.75 -14.34
N THR A 34 -14.92 -2.74 -13.85
CA THR A 34 -15.88 -3.84 -14.03
C THR A 34 -16.27 -4.00 -15.50
N ASP A 35 -16.58 -2.91 -16.19
CA ASP A 35 -16.93 -2.92 -17.61
C ASP A 35 -15.72 -3.34 -18.47
N ALA A 36 -14.52 -2.89 -18.10
CA ALA A 36 -13.29 -3.30 -18.75
C ALA A 36 -13.08 -4.82 -18.63
N LEU A 37 -13.22 -5.39 -17.43
CA LEU A 37 -13.11 -6.82 -17.21
C LEU A 37 -14.19 -7.60 -17.97
N ALA A 38 -15.44 -7.11 -17.98
CA ALA A 38 -16.56 -7.73 -18.69
C ALA A 38 -16.36 -7.78 -20.22
N SER A 39 -15.50 -6.92 -20.78
CA SER A 39 -15.12 -6.96 -22.21
C SER A 39 -14.13 -8.07 -22.57
N ALA A 40 -13.73 -8.90 -21.58
CA ALA A 40 -12.76 -9.99 -21.73
C ALA A 40 -11.43 -9.56 -22.38
N PRO A 41 -10.72 -8.56 -21.80
CA PRO A 41 -9.50 -8.03 -22.39
C PRO A 41 -8.31 -8.97 -22.17
N ASP A 42 -7.31 -8.88 -23.04
CA ASP A 42 -6.01 -9.56 -22.84
C ASP A 42 -5.12 -8.84 -21.80
N VAL A 43 -5.39 -7.58 -21.53
CA VAL A 43 -4.72 -6.75 -20.51
C VAL A 43 -5.57 -5.53 -20.18
N VAL A 44 -5.52 -5.10 -18.93
CA VAL A 44 -6.11 -3.82 -18.50
C VAL A 44 -4.99 -2.84 -18.16
N LEU A 45 -4.88 -1.72 -18.90
CA LEU A 45 -3.95 -0.63 -18.59
C LEU A 45 -4.65 0.41 -17.72
N VAL A 46 -4.29 0.48 -16.44
CA VAL A 46 -4.80 1.50 -15.51
C VAL A 46 -3.94 2.76 -15.59
N VAL A 47 -4.58 3.87 -15.91
CA VAL A 47 -3.99 5.21 -15.95
C VAL A 47 -4.47 5.97 -14.73
N GLY A 48 -3.68 6.00 -13.66
CA GLY A 48 -4.16 6.57 -12.39
C GLY A 48 -3.11 6.65 -11.29
N GLY A 49 -3.57 7.02 -10.10
CA GLY A 49 -2.82 6.94 -8.85
C GLY A 49 -3.15 5.67 -8.06
N ASP A 50 -2.62 5.59 -6.83
CA ASP A 50 -2.75 4.41 -5.97
C ASP A 50 -4.22 4.03 -5.70
N GLY A 51 -5.13 5.00 -5.48
CA GLY A 51 -6.55 4.73 -5.24
C GLY A 51 -7.26 4.07 -6.44
N THR A 52 -7.09 4.61 -7.66
CA THR A 52 -7.67 4.01 -8.87
C THR A 52 -7.08 2.63 -9.13
N LEU A 53 -5.78 2.48 -8.90
CA LEU A 53 -5.10 1.20 -9.08
C LEU A 53 -5.60 0.15 -8.09
N ARG A 54 -5.83 0.52 -6.82
CA ARG A 54 -6.38 -0.35 -5.78
C ARG A 54 -7.76 -0.88 -6.16
N VAL A 55 -8.65 0.00 -6.63
CA VAL A 55 -10.00 -0.40 -7.04
C VAL A 55 -9.97 -1.32 -8.27
N ALA A 56 -9.13 -1.02 -9.26
CA ALA A 56 -8.94 -1.90 -10.41
C ALA A 56 -8.37 -3.27 -10.01
N ALA A 57 -7.38 -3.30 -9.11
CA ALA A 57 -6.81 -4.55 -8.59
C ALA A 57 -7.85 -5.40 -7.85
N GLU A 58 -8.72 -4.77 -7.05
CA GLU A 58 -9.82 -5.46 -6.37
C GLU A 58 -10.81 -6.09 -7.34
N VAL A 59 -11.13 -5.41 -8.45
CA VAL A 59 -12.03 -5.93 -9.48
C VAL A 59 -11.38 -7.05 -10.29
N LEU A 60 -10.09 -6.95 -10.58
CA LEU A 60 -9.34 -7.92 -11.38
C LEU A 60 -8.83 -9.12 -10.56
N GLN A 61 -9.03 -9.14 -9.24
CA GLN A 61 -8.62 -10.24 -8.38
C GLN A 61 -9.07 -11.59 -8.95
N GLY A 62 -8.14 -12.53 -9.10
CA GLY A 62 -8.43 -13.90 -9.52
C GLY A 62 -8.97 -14.05 -10.95
N SER A 63 -9.10 -12.98 -11.72
CA SER A 63 -9.58 -13.03 -13.11
C SER A 63 -8.56 -13.64 -14.09
N GLY A 64 -7.29 -13.64 -13.73
CA GLY A 64 -6.20 -14.01 -14.63
C GLY A 64 -5.84 -12.94 -15.67
N VAL A 65 -6.60 -11.85 -15.76
CA VAL A 65 -6.33 -10.73 -16.67
C VAL A 65 -5.18 -9.88 -16.10
N PRO A 66 -4.08 -9.70 -16.84
CA PRO A 66 -2.97 -8.88 -16.40
C PRO A 66 -3.35 -7.41 -16.25
N LEU A 67 -2.85 -6.77 -15.20
CA LEU A 67 -2.97 -5.35 -14.93
C LEU A 67 -1.65 -4.65 -15.28
N ALA A 68 -1.65 -3.75 -16.24
CA ALA A 68 -0.54 -2.85 -16.53
C ALA A 68 -0.80 -1.48 -15.89
N VAL A 69 0.27 -0.78 -15.49
CA VAL A 69 0.16 0.47 -14.73
C VAL A 69 0.84 1.61 -15.47
N LEU A 70 0.09 2.70 -15.71
CA LEU A 70 0.63 4.00 -16.08
C LEU A 70 0.44 4.96 -14.89
N PRO A 71 1.48 5.17 -14.06
CA PRO A 71 1.38 5.90 -12.82
C PRO A 71 1.38 7.42 -13.08
N VAL A 72 0.22 8.06 -12.93
CA VAL A 72 0.05 9.52 -13.11
C VAL A 72 -0.37 10.24 -11.82
N GLY A 73 -0.48 9.52 -10.71
CA GLY A 73 -0.77 10.07 -9.38
C GLY A 73 0.43 10.78 -8.75
N THR A 74 0.21 11.36 -7.57
CA THR A 74 1.28 12.04 -6.80
C THR A 74 2.17 11.07 -6.04
N GLY A 75 1.59 10.05 -5.39
CA GLY A 75 2.30 9.06 -4.57
C GLY A 75 2.91 7.96 -5.41
N ASN A 76 2.06 7.27 -6.13
CA ASN A 76 2.37 6.09 -6.94
C ASN A 76 3.24 5.09 -6.15
N LEU A 77 2.81 4.80 -4.90
CA LEU A 77 3.58 3.99 -3.97
C LEU A 77 3.75 2.56 -4.47
N TYR A 78 2.66 1.99 -5.00
CA TYR A 78 2.70 0.63 -5.53
C TYR A 78 3.63 0.52 -6.74
N ALA A 79 3.51 1.46 -7.69
CA ALA A 79 4.40 1.51 -8.84
C ALA A 79 5.89 1.62 -8.45
N ARG A 80 6.19 2.41 -7.39
CA ARG A 80 7.56 2.54 -6.84
C ARG A 80 8.08 1.23 -6.25
N ASN A 81 7.25 0.52 -5.49
CA ASN A 81 7.63 -0.76 -4.89
C ASN A 81 7.86 -1.83 -5.97
N LEU A 82 7.06 -1.83 -7.04
CA LEU A 82 7.24 -2.69 -8.21
C LEU A 82 8.34 -2.21 -9.17
N ARG A 83 9.01 -1.07 -8.88
CA ARG A 83 10.06 -0.45 -9.72
C ARG A 83 9.57 -0.06 -11.12
N ILE A 84 8.29 0.26 -11.26
CA ILE A 84 7.71 0.77 -12.51
C ILE A 84 8.15 2.24 -12.67
N PRO A 85 8.69 2.64 -13.83
CA PRO A 85 9.08 4.02 -14.09
C PRO A 85 7.91 5.00 -14.00
N LEU A 86 8.05 6.09 -13.23
CA LEU A 86 6.95 7.01 -12.95
C LEU A 86 6.68 8.07 -14.04
N ASN A 87 7.64 8.34 -14.90
CA ASN A 87 7.57 9.41 -15.90
C ASN A 87 7.81 8.91 -17.32
N ASP A 88 7.59 7.63 -17.56
CA ASP A 88 7.80 6.98 -18.84
C ASP A 88 6.47 6.46 -19.40
N VAL A 89 5.70 7.37 -20.00
CA VAL A 89 4.40 7.03 -20.62
C VAL A 89 4.59 6.00 -21.73
N ALA A 90 5.59 6.18 -22.59
CA ALA A 90 5.83 5.27 -23.70
C ALA A 90 6.28 3.89 -23.22
N GLY A 91 7.13 3.83 -22.19
CA GLY A 91 7.55 2.58 -21.57
C GLY A 91 6.41 1.84 -20.87
N SER A 92 5.54 2.54 -20.16
CA SER A 92 4.36 1.94 -19.52
C SER A 92 3.36 1.41 -20.54
N VAL A 93 3.08 2.16 -21.61
CA VAL A 93 2.24 1.68 -22.72
C VAL A 93 2.87 0.46 -23.38
N ARG A 94 4.16 0.51 -23.70
CA ARG A 94 4.87 -0.64 -24.28
C ARG A 94 4.81 -1.86 -23.38
N ALA A 95 4.94 -1.67 -22.05
CA ALA A 95 4.82 -2.76 -21.10
C ALA A 95 3.43 -3.42 -21.14
N ALA A 96 2.35 -2.66 -21.35
CA ALA A 96 1.02 -3.22 -21.49
C ALA A 96 0.90 -4.18 -22.70
N PHE A 97 1.53 -3.86 -23.81
CA PHE A 97 1.43 -4.66 -25.05
C PHE A 97 2.45 -5.80 -25.15
N SER A 98 3.64 -5.61 -24.62
CA SER A 98 4.76 -6.55 -24.82
C SER A 98 5.57 -6.84 -23.55
N GLY A 99 5.03 -6.54 -22.38
CA GLY A 99 5.65 -6.81 -21.09
C GLY A 99 5.56 -8.26 -20.67
N THR A 100 6.07 -8.54 -19.47
CA THR A 100 6.06 -9.85 -18.84
C THR A 100 5.07 -9.87 -17.68
N ASP A 101 4.28 -10.92 -17.60
CA ASP A 101 3.31 -11.12 -16.52
C ASP A 101 4.03 -11.66 -15.27
N ARG A 102 3.78 -11.01 -14.14
CA ARG A 102 4.31 -11.36 -12.83
C ARG A 102 3.15 -11.51 -11.85
N PRO A 103 2.94 -12.69 -11.24
CA PRO A 103 2.02 -12.80 -10.12
C PRO A 103 2.52 -11.98 -8.95
N VAL A 104 1.61 -11.29 -8.28
CA VAL A 104 1.86 -10.51 -7.06
C VAL A 104 0.72 -10.73 -6.08
N ASP A 105 0.99 -10.48 -4.84
CA ASP A 105 0.03 -10.64 -3.77
C ASP A 105 -0.97 -9.47 -3.74
N LEU A 106 -2.19 -9.77 -3.32
CA LEU A 106 -3.23 -8.78 -3.08
C LEU A 106 -3.72 -8.89 -1.64
N ALA A 107 -3.55 -7.83 -0.88
CA ALA A 107 -3.98 -7.79 0.50
C ALA A 107 -5.43 -7.31 0.63
N PHE A 108 -6.16 -7.85 1.61
CA PHE A 108 -7.53 -7.46 1.93
C PHE A 108 -7.69 -7.06 3.37
N ALA A 109 -8.56 -6.09 3.61
CA ALA A 109 -9.00 -5.63 4.91
C ALA A 109 -10.52 -5.81 5.04
N GLU A 110 -10.95 -6.63 5.99
CA GLU A 110 -12.33 -6.67 6.47
C GLU A 110 -12.43 -5.72 7.66
N LEU A 111 -13.23 -4.68 7.49
CA LEU A 111 -13.34 -3.55 8.40
C LEU A 111 -14.69 -3.60 9.09
N THR A 112 -14.71 -3.79 10.41
CA THR A 112 -15.95 -3.76 11.21
C THR A 112 -16.07 -2.41 11.89
N ASP A 113 -17.15 -1.68 11.56
CA ASP A 113 -17.45 -0.37 12.14
C ASP A 113 -18.04 -0.48 13.56
N PRO A 114 -18.21 0.64 14.31
CA PRO A 114 -18.83 0.63 15.63
C PRO A 114 -20.30 0.16 15.65
N GLN A 115 -20.99 0.10 14.51
CA GLN A 115 -22.35 -0.38 14.34
C GLN A 115 -22.39 -1.89 14.08
N GLY A 116 -21.24 -2.53 13.90
CA GLY A 116 -21.11 -3.96 13.60
C GLY A 116 -21.21 -4.30 12.11
N THR A 117 -21.23 -3.28 11.23
CA THR A 117 -21.20 -3.51 9.79
C THR A 117 -19.78 -3.85 9.34
N THR A 118 -19.64 -4.93 8.57
CA THR A 118 -18.34 -5.31 8.02
C THR A 118 -18.30 -5.07 6.52
N THR A 119 -17.24 -4.38 6.07
CA THR A 119 -16.95 -4.16 4.66
C THR A 119 -15.58 -4.74 4.32
N ARG A 120 -15.40 -5.20 3.07
CA ARG A 120 -14.14 -5.78 2.60
C ARG A 120 -13.55 -4.89 1.49
N HIS A 121 -12.27 -4.56 1.61
CA HIS A 121 -11.54 -3.71 0.67
C HIS A 121 -10.15 -4.28 0.41
N ALA A 122 -9.68 -4.16 -0.82
CA ALA A 122 -8.29 -4.45 -1.13
C ALA A 122 -7.37 -3.30 -0.70
N PHE A 123 -6.09 -3.61 -0.47
CA PHE A 123 -5.02 -2.63 -0.41
C PHE A 123 -3.74 -3.21 -1.05
N LEU A 124 -2.97 -2.34 -1.66
CA LEU A 124 -1.79 -2.72 -2.46
C LEU A 124 -0.49 -2.52 -1.71
N VAL A 125 -0.44 -1.49 -0.87
CA VAL A 125 0.78 -1.06 -0.19
C VAL A 125 0.69 -1.30 1.30
N MET A 126 -0.25 -0.64 1.98
CA MET A 126 -0.36 -0.76 3.44
C MET A 126 -1.71 -0.31 4.00
N ALA A 127 -2.04 -0.89 5.17
CA ALA A 127 -3.10 -0.46 6.07
C ALA A 127 -2.49 0.19 7.32
N GLY A 128 -3.06 1.31 7.78
CA GLY A 128 -2.61 2.02 8.99
C GLY A 128 -3.74 2.27 9.96
N ILE A 129 -3.57 1.93 11.25
CA ILE A 129 -4.54 2.11 12.33
C ILE A 129 -3.97 3.04 13.39
N GLY A 130 -4.81 3.94 13.93
CA GLY A 130 -4.39 4.93 14.94
C GLY A 130 -3.70 6.17 14.35
N LEU A 131 -3.72 6.32 13.02
CA LEU A 131 -3.32 7.54 12.33
C LEU A 131 -4.51 8.50 12.37
N ASP A 132 -4.41 9.59 13.14
CA ASP A 132 -5.52 10.55 13.29
C ASP A 132 -5.81 11.27 11.96
N ALA A 133 -6.89 10.84 11.28
CA ALA A 133 -7.34 11.42 10.01
C ALA A 133 -7.77 12.90 10.16
N ASN A 134 -8.22 13.33 11.34
CA ASN A 134 -8.55 14.73 11.60
C ASN A 134 -7.32 15.64 11.55
N MET A 135 -6.15 15.13 11.86
CA MET A 135 -4.89 15.85 11.68
C MET A 135 -4.49 15.93 10.21
N ALA A 136 -4.79 14.92 9.38
CA ALA A 136 -4.56 14.95 7.94
C ALA A 136 -5.51 15.93 7.22
N ALA A 137 -6.75 16.06 7.67
CA ALA A 137 -7.75 16.98 7.12
C ALA A 137 -7.41 18.46 7.37
N ASN A 138 -6.75 18.78 8.49
CA ASN A 138 -6.31 20.15 8.83
C ASN A 138 -4.95 20.53 8.21
N THR A 139 -4.32 19.64 7.49
CA THR A 139 -3.08 19.94 6.76
C THR A 139 -3.43 20.70 5.48
N ASN A 140 -2.93 21.94 5.39
CA ASN A 140 -3.21 22.90 4.33
C ASN A 140 -3.07 22.24 2.95
N ALA A 141 -4.15 22.21 2.14
CA ALA A 141 -4.21 21.58 0.82
C ALA A 141 -3.08 22.03 -0.14
N ARG A 142 -2.48 23.21 0.12
CA ARG A 142 -1.30 23.73 -0.60
C ARG A 142 0.00 23.03 -0.20
N LEU A 143 0.13 22.57 1.06
CA LEU A 143 1.27 21.77 1.50
C LEU A 143 1.17 20.35 0.92
N LYS A 144 -0.02 19.76 0.86
CA LYS A 144 -0.29 18.45 0.27
C LYS A 144 0.17 18.39 -1.20
N LYS A 145 -0.04 19.48 -1.95
CA LYS A 145 0.35 19.60 -3.37
C LYS A 145 1.86 19.81 -3.60
N ARG A 146 2.58 20.37 -2.62
CA ARG A 146 3.99 20.80 -2.79
C ARG A 146 5.00 19.83 -2.16
N PHE A 147 4.61 19.11 -1.12
CA PHE A 147 5.51 18.26 -0.32
C PHE A 147 5.10 16.78 -0.29
N GLY A 148 4.03 16.36 -1.01
CA GLY A 148 3.62 14.96 -1.12
C GLY A 148 3.56 14.26 0.25
N TRP A 149 4.39 13.25 0.43
CA TRP A 149 4.45 12.41 1.62
C TRP A 149 4.92 13.14 2.91
N LEU A 150 5.68 14.25 2.82
CA LEU A 150 6.02 15.08 4.00
C LEU A 150 4.74 15.61 4.67
N ALA A 151 3.63 15.73 3.94
CA ALA A 151 2.32 15.97 4.53
C ALA A 151 1.81 14.77 5.34
N TYR A 152 2.29 13.54 5.07
CA TYR A 152 1.96 12.33 5.82
C TYR A 152 2.93 12.05 6.99
N SER A 153 4.17 12.54 6.92
CA SER A 153 5.08 12.48 8.07
C SER A 153 4.61 13.38 9.21
N ASP A 154 3.92 14.47 8.92
CA ASP A 154 3.38 15.39 9.91
C ASP A 154 2.22 14.78 10.75
N PRO A 155 1.24 14.03 10.17
CA PRO A 155 0.26 13.27 10.97
C PRO A 155 0.89 12.16 11.80
N ILE A 156 1.85 11.42 11.26
CA ILE A 156 2.61 10.42 12.02
C ILE A 156 3.34 11.12 13.18
N MET A 157 4.06 12.19 12.91
CA MET A 157 4.76 12.98 13.92
C MET A 157 3.82 13.59 14.96
N ARG A 158 2.61 14.03 14.59
CA ARG A 158 1.63 14.66 15.51
C ARG A 158 0.81 13.65 16.29
N SER A 159 0.46 12.51 15.72
CA SER A 159 -0.08 11.34 16.47
C SER A 159 0.89 10.92 17.57
N VAL A 160 2.15 11.01 17.26
CA VAL A 160 3.31 10.84 18.13
C VAL A 160 3.37 11.88 19.26
N ILE A 161 3.20 13.15 18.94
CA ILE A 161 3.28 14.25 19.90
C ILE A 161 2.03 14.25 20.83
N GLY A 162 0.87 13.78 20.32
CA GLY A 162 -0.37 13.66 21.08
C GLY A 162 -0.36 12.59 22.18
N ASN A 163 0.68 11.74 22.24
CA ASN A 163 0.87 10.68 23.26
C ASN A 163 -0.35 9.76 23.46
N ARG A 164 -1.28 9.70 22.47
CA ARG A 164 -2.43 8.82 22.51
C ARG A 164 -1.98 7.40 22.16
N GLN A 165 -2.24 6.46 23.03
CA GLN A 165 -2.02 5.02 22.80
C GLN A 165 -3.36 4.35 22.57
N ILE A 166 -3.37 3.39 21.67
CA ILE A 166 -4.46 2.46 21.42
C ILE A 166 -4.19 1.16 22.15
N ASP A 167 -5.18 0.68 22.90
CA ASP A 167 -5.18 -0.65 23.49
C ASP A 167 -5.87 -1.59 22.50
N LEU A 168 -5.19 -2.69 22.13
CA LEU A 168 -5.70 -3.64 21.14
C LEU A 168 -5.35 -5.08 21.51
N ARG A 169 -6.21 -5.98 21.03
CA ARG A 169 -5.97 -7.42 21.00
C ARG A 169 -5.67 -7.83 19.57
N TYR A 170 -4.74 -8.75 19.39
CA TYR A 170 -4.37 -9.23 18.07
C TYR A 170 -4.11 -10.74 18.08
N ALA A 171 -4.39 -11.40 16.96
CA ALA A 171 -4.01 -12.76 16.67
C ALA A 171 -3.32 -12.81 15.31
N LEU A 172 -2.40 -13.75 15.14
CA LEU A 172 -1.65 -13.99 13.91
C LEU A 172 -1.95 -15.42 13.46
N ASP A 173 -2.31 -15.61 12.20
CA ASP A 173 -2.54 -16.92 11.57
C ASP A 173 -3.49 -17.82 12.39
N ASP A 174 -4.60 -17.22 12.87
CA ASP A 174 -5.60 -17.87 13.74
C ASP A 174 -5.03 -18.44 15.05
N GLY A 175 -3.87 -17.95 15.50
CA GLY A 175 -3.22 -18.34 16.75
C GLY A 175 -3.80 -17.64 17.98
N ASP A 176 -3.08 -17.75 19.10
CA ASP A 176 -3.49 -17.18 20.38
C ASP A 176 -3.68 -15.67 20.34
N THR A 177 -4.76 -15.19 20.93
CA THR A 177 -5.01 -13.75 21.10
C THR A 177 -4.07 -13.18 22.15
N ARG A 178 -3.39 -12.10 21.78
CA ARG A 178 -2.45 -11.32 22.62
C ARG A 178 -2.91 -9.89 22.74
N THR A 179 -2.51 -9.23 23.80
CA THR A 179 -2.80 -7.81 24.03
C THR A 179 -1.55 -6.96 23.79
N MET A 180 -1.77 -5.76 23.27
CA MET A 180 -0.67 -4.82 23.06
C MET A 180 -1.19 -3.38 23.18
N ARG A 181 -0.28 -2.48 23.60
CA ARG A 181 -0.43 -1.03 23.47
C ARG A 181 0.47 -0.52 22.36
N ALA A 182 -0.07 0.31 21.49
CA ALA A 182 0.68 0.96 20.44
C ALA A 182 0.16 2.39 20.21
N HIS A 183 0.96 3.25 19.59
CA HIS A 183 0.48 4.54 19.07
C HIS A 183 -0.14 4.35 17.69
N THR A 184 0.44 3.48 16.91
CA THR A 184 0.03 3.18 15.53
C THR A 184 0.45 1.77 15.21
N VAL A 185 -0.39 1.07 14.45
CA VAL A 185 -0.06 -0.20 13.80
C VAL A 185 -0.12 0.02 12.29
N ILE A 186 0.93 -0.36 11.59
CA ILE A 186 0.98 -0.36 10.12
C ILE A 186 1.24 -1.78 9.67
N VAL A 187 0.43 -2.23 8.73
CA VAL A 187 0.52 -3.56 8.11
C VAL A 187 0.67 -3.36 6.61
N GLY A 188 1.66 -3.95 6.00
CA GLY A 188 1.96 -3.73 4.59
C GLY A 188 2.25 -4.99 3.80
N ASN A 189 1.94 -4.91 2.52
CA ASN A 189 2.35 -5.81 1.46
C ASN A 189 3.61 -5.27 0.74
N CYS A 190 3.96 -4.00 1.00
CA CYS A 190 5.12 -3.34 0.42
C CYS A 190 5.89 -2.58 1.49
N GLY A 191 7.23 -2.58 1.37
CA GLY A 191 8.11 -2.06 2.42
C GLY A 191 8.43 -0.58 2.32
N THR A 192 8.35 0.00 1.12
CA THR A 192 8.89 1.34 0.86
C THR A 192 7.80 2.39 0.71
N LEU A 193 7.93 3.46 1.48
CA LEU A 193 7.17 4.71 1.35
C LEU A 193 7.79 5.66 0.31
N THR A 194 7.11 6.78 0.04
CA THR A 194 7.69 7.88 -0.76
C THR A 194 9.01 8.37 -0.18
N ALA A 195 9.84 8.98 -1.02
CA ALA A 195 11.23 9.38 -0.73
C ALA A 195 12.16 8.22 -0.33
N GLY A 196 11.77 6.96 -0.58
CA GLY A 196 12.57 5.78 -0.30
C GLY A 196 12.74 5.48 1.19
N VAL A 197 11.79 5.91 2.03
CA VAL A 197 11.75 5.51 3.44
C VAL A 197 11.34 4.05 3.52
N LEU A 198 12.21 3.20 4.04
CA LEU A 198 11.98 1.77 4.22
C LEU A 198 11.32 1.56 5.59
N LEU A 199 9.99 1.37 5.58
CA LEU A 199 9.20 1.21 6.79
C LEU A 199 9.12 -0.25 7.24
N LEU A 200 8.88 -1.16 6.30
CA LEU A 200 8.79 -2.61 6.49
C LEU A 200 9.91 -3.27 5.68
N PRO A 201 11.07 -3.51 6.29
CA PRO A 201 12.28 -3.92 5.55
C PRO A 201 12.19 -5.28 4.86
N GLU A 202 11.36 -6.17 5.40
CA GLU A 202 11.20 -7.55 4.90
C GLU A 202 10.02 -7.70 3.95
N ALA A 203 9.14 -6.68 3.82
CA ALA A 203 7.93 -6.77 3.00
C ALA A 203 8.25 -6.85 1.50
N GLU A 204 7.82 -7.92 0.88
CA GLU A 204 7.93 -8.20 -0.55
C GLU A 204 6.53 -8.44 -1.15
N PRO A 205 6.22 -7.89 -2.34
CA PRO A 205 4.86 -7.91 -2.90
C PRO A 205 4.45 -9.28 -3.49
N ASP A 206 5.22 -10.33 -3.28
CA ASP A 206 5.02 -11.67 -3.88
C ASP A 206 5.50 -12.83 -2.99
N ASP A 207 5.62 -12.63 -1.68
CA ASP A 207 6.08 -13.66 -0.72
C ASP A 207 4.93 -14.34 0.04
N GLY A 208 3.69 -13.88 -0.12
CA GLY A 208 2.48 -14.45 0.46
C GLY A 208 2.24 -14.08 1.92
N VAL A 209 2.94 -13.06 2.46
CA VAL A 209 2.77 -12.63 3.85
C VAL A 209 2.55 -11.13 3.97
N LEU A 210 1.89 -10.71 5.05
CA LEU A 210 1.76 -9.34 5.48
C LEU A 210 2.83 -9.03 6.52
N ASP A 211 3.55 -7.94 6.36
CA ASP A 211 4.46 -7.43 7.37
C ASP A 211 3.80 -6.36 8.21
N ALA A 212 3.96 -6.43 9.51
CA ALA A 212 3.38 -5.48 10.45
C ALA A 212 4.43 -4.83 11.32
N VAL A 213 4.25 -3.52 11.59
CA VAL A 213 5.03 -2.79 12.58
C VAL A 213 4.12 -2.06 13.55
N ALA A 214 4.35 -2.28 14.85
CA ALA A 214 3.68 -1.55 15.90
C ALA A 214 4.64 -0.52 16.52
N PHE A 215 4.23 0.74 16.54
CA PHE A 215 4.98 1.85 17.12
C PHE A 215 4.66 1.97 18.60
N ARG A 216 5.65 1.77 19.47
CA ARG A 216 5.53 1.79 20.93
C ARG A 216 6.60 2.67 21.60
N PRO A 217 6.72 3.94 21.23
CA PRO A 217 7.73 4.81 21.86
C PRO A 217 7.39 5.08 23.33
N GLY A 218 8.32 4.71 24.21
CA GLY A 218 8.24 5.07 25.60
C GLY A 218 8.87 6.43 25.87
N ARG A 219 8.13 7.53 25.88
CA ARG A 219 8.57 8.94 26.05
C ARG A 219 9.28 9.54 24.81
N THR A 220 9.47 10.86 24.84
CA THR A 220 10.03 11.69 23.75
C THR A 220 11.37 11.20 23.18
N VAL A 221 12.20 10.57 24.00
CA VAL A 221 13.50 9.98 23.60
C VAL A 221 13.31 8.75 22.68
N GLY A 222 12.19 8.00 22.82
CA GLY A 222 11.89 6.84 21.98
C GLY A 222 11.68 7.22 20.50
N TRP A 223 11.21 8.42 20.22
CA TRP A 223 10.96 8.90 18.86
C TRP A 223 12.23 9.27 18.09
N ALA A 224 13.26 9.78 18.79
CA ALA A 224 14.58 9.90 18.19
C ALA A 224 15.11 8.52 17.73
N GLY A 225 14.80 7.47 18.51
CA GLY A 225 15.12 6.08 18.17
C GLY A 225 14.36 5.57 16.94
N VAL A 226 13.07 5.95 16.76
CA VAL A 226 12.30 5.62 15.55
C VAL A 226 12.90 6.28 14.31
N GLY A 227 13.14 7.59 14.36
CA GLY A 227 13.75 8.34 13.25
C GLY A 227 15.13 7.80 12.89
N TYR A 228 15.93 7.46 13.88
CA TYR A 228 17.24 6.85 13.69
C TYR A 228 17.13 5.43 13.08
N GLY A 229 16.22 4.60 13.58
CA GLY A 229 15.97 3.25 13.06
C GLY A 229 15.52 3.26 11.61
N LEU A 230 14.56 4.12 11.25
CA LEU A 230 14.07 4.27 9.87
C LEU A 230 15.14 4.81 8.92
N SER A 231 16.01 5.73 9.39
CA SER A 231 17.11 6.25 8.61
C SER A 231 18.20 5.19 8.38
N LEU A 232 18.46 4.35 9.37
CA LEU A 232 19.45 3.28 9.30
C LEU A 232 18.95 2.09 8.48
N ASN A 233 17.65 1.76 8.50
CA ASN A 233 17.08 0.70 7.67
C ASN A 233 17.49 0.86 6.20
N ARG A 234 17.42 2.09 5.67
CA ARG A 234 17.84 2.38 4.30
C ARG A 234 19.30 2.10 4.02
N PHE A 235 20.17 2.30 5.02
CA PHE A 235 21.63 2.09 4.87
C PHE A 235 21.98 0.61 5.04
N PHE A 236 21.39 -0.07 6.02
CA PHE A 236 21.74 -1.42 6.36
C PHE A 236 21.20 -2.47 5.37
N HIS A 237 19.99 -2.28 4.82
CA HIS A 237 19.43 -3.25 3.85
C HIS A 237 20.02 -3.13 2.44
N ARG A 238 20.72 -2.03 2.11
CA ARG A 238 21.39 -1.86 0.81
C ARG A 238 22.76 -2.54 0.71
N THR A 239 23.36 -2.94 1.81
CA THR A 239 24.70 -3.53 1.83
C THR A 239 24.69 -4.85 2.61
N GLY A 240 25.32 -5.91 2.06
CA GLY A 240 25.43 -7.21 2.73
C GLY A 240 26.11 -7.13 4.11
N PHE A 241 26.96 -6.11 4.32
CA PHE A 241 27.59 -5.80 5.60
C PHE A 241 26.59 -5.22 6.60
N GLY A 242 25.58 -4.49 6.13
CA GLY A 242 24.53 -3.94 6.98
C GLY A 242 23.64 -5.01 7.61
N ARG A 243 23.32 -6.09 6.90
CA ARG A 243 22.56 -7.23 7.44
C ARG A 243 23.31 -7.92 8.58
N PHE A 244 24.61 -8.02 8.50
CA PHE A 244 25.44 -8.57 9.60
C PHE A 244 25.43 -7.63 10.82
N LEU A 245 25.47 -6.32 10.61
CA LEU A 245 25.47 -5.33 11.68
C LEU A 245 24.08 -5.16 12.34
N SER A 246 22.99 -5.40 11.64
CA SER A 246 21.62 -5.33 12.20
C SER A 246 21.39 -6.41 13.28
N TRP A 247 22.10 -7.52 13.22
CA TRP A 247 22.08 -8.56 14.26
C TRP A 247 22.75 -8.12 15.58
N LEU A 248 23.66 -7.15 15.53
CA LEU A 248 24.38 -6.62 16.70
C LEU A 248 23.67 -5.42 17.37
N ILE A 249 22.65 -4.82 16.70
CA ILE A 249 21.92 -3.69 17.25
C ILE A 249 20.72 -4.25 18.01
N PRO A 250 20.58 -3.99 19.34
CA PRO A 250 19.40 -4.44 20.08
C PRO A 250 18.16 -3.88 19.42
N ALA A 251 17.19 -4.74 19.07
CA ALA A 251 15.88 -4.33 18.58
C ALA A 251 15.33 -3.28 19.55
N THR A 252 15.21 -2.03 19.08
CA THR A 252 14.71 -0.96 19.91
C THR A 252 13.31 -1.36 20.36
N ARG A 253 13.02 -1.38 21.66
CA ARG A 253 11.69 -1.70 22.24
C ARG A 253 10.54 -0.86 21.68
N THR A 254 10.85 0.05 20.79
CA THR A 254 10.02 1.08 20.18
C THR A 254 9.27 0.59 18.93
N LEU A 255 9.86 -0.33 18.16
CA LEU A 255 9.29 -0.93 16.95
C LEU A 255 9.20 -2.45 17.16
N ARG A 256 8.01 -3.01 16.96
CA ARG A 256 7.79 -4.46 16.93
C ARG A 256 7.38 -4.85 15.52
N TYR A 257 8.23 -5.61 14.87
CA TYR A 257 7.96 -6.21 13.57
C TYR A 257 7.44 -7.63 13.74
N THR A 258 6.51 -8.02 12.88
CA THR A 258 6.00 -9.39 12.77
C THR A 258 5.44 -9.59 11.38
N SER A 259 5.38 -10.83 10.91
CA SER A 259 4.81 -11.22 9.62
C SER A 259 3.76 -12.31 9.84
N ALA A 260 2.70 -12.29 9.05
CA ALA A 260 1.61 -13.27 9.11
C ALA A 260 0.82 -13.27 7.79
N ARG A 261 0.11 -14.35 7.49
CA ARG A 261 -0.85 -14.39 6.36
C ARG A 261 -2.20 -13.80 6.75
N VAL A 262 -2.56 -13.95 8.01
CA VAL A 262 -3.80 -13.43 8.59
C VAL A 262 -3.45 -12.67 9.85
N LEU A 263 -3.97 -11.45 9.98
CA LEU A 263 -3.82 -10.61 11.16
C LEU A 263 -5.18 -10.11 11.60
N ASP A 264 -5.64 -10.58 12.76
CA ASP A 264 -6.86 -10.10 13.42
C ASP A 264 -6.50 -9.03 14.44
N LEU A 265 -7.25 -7.93 14.42
CA LEU A 265 -7.12 -6.82 15.34
C LEU A 265 -8.49 -6.47 15.93
N ALA A 266 -8.62 -6.44 17.26
CA ALA A 266 -9.79 -5.94 17.96
C ALA A 266 -9.35 -4.76 18.84
N LEU A 267 -10.03 -3.64 18.70
CA LEU A 267 -9.70 -2.36 19.33
C LEU A 267 -10.61 -2.13 20.53
N ASP A 268 -10.06 -1.70 21.66
CA ASP A 268 -10.86 -1.41 22.86
C ASP A 268 -11.71 -0.14 22.70
N HIS A 269 -11.28 0.76 21.81
CA HIS A 269 -12.02 1.95 21.39
C HIS A 269 -12.00 2.09 19.87
N PRO A 270 -13.04 2.70 19.25
CA PRO A 270 -13.08 2.94 17.82
C PRO A 270 -11.89 3.81 17.36
N GLU A 271 -11.18 3.37 16.30
CA GLU A 271 -10.02 4.05 15.74
C GLU A 271 -10.16 4.25 14.23
N GLN A 272 -9.51 5.29 13.72
CA GLN A 272 -9.45 5.56 12.29
C GLN A 272 -8.52 4.56 11.59
N ILE A 273 -8.94 4.10 10.40
CA ILE A 273 -8.12 3.27 9.52
C ILE A 273 -7.90 3.94 8.16
N GLN A 274 -6.75 3.71 7.60
CA GLN A 274 -6.38 4.12 6.24
C GLN A 274 -5.88 2.92 5.45
N LEU A 275 -6.25 2.84 4.17
CA LEU A 275 -5.72 1.86 3.21
C LEU A 275 -5.05 2.64 2.07
N ASP A 276 -3.78 2.36 1.78
CA ASP A 276 -2.96 3.03 0.77
C ASP A 276 -2.93 4.57 0.89
N GLY A 277 -3.18 5.08 2.11
CA GLY A 277 -3.23 6.50 2.42
C GLY A 277 -4.61 7.15 2.29
N ASP A 278 -5.63 6.43 1.84
CA ASP A 278 -7.02 6.88 1.82
C ASP A 278 -7.74 6.52 3.13
N PRO A 279 -8.60 7.40 3.67
CA PRO A 279 -9.35 7.13 4.90
C PRO A 279 -10.52 6.17 4.61
N PHE A 280 -10.68 5.15 5.45
CA PHE A 280 -11.76 4.17 5.39
C PHE A 280 -12.70 4.21 6.61
N GLY A 281 -12.71 5.32 7.32
CA GLY A 281 -13.60 5.55 8.45
C GLY A 281 -13.06 4.99 9.77
N THR A 282 -13.99 4.76 10.70
CA THR A 282 -13.71 4.32 12.06
C THR A 282 -14.05 2.87 12.23
N VAL A 283 -13.16 2.09 12.83
CA VAL A 283 -13.32 0.65 13.02
C VAL A 283 -13.14 0.23 14.47
N VAL A 284 -13.76 -0.87 14.87
CA VAL A 284 -13.59 -1.55 16.16
C VAL A 284 -12.88 -2.90 16.01
N ALA A 285 -12.93 -3.49 14.80
CA ALA A 285 -12.18 -4.70 14.48
C ALA A 285 -11.73 -4.66 13.02
N VAL A 286 -10.60 -5.30 12.75
CA VAL A 286 -10.01 -5.41 11.42
C VAL A 286 -9.43 -6.81 11.26
N ARG A 287 -9.79 -7.50 10.18
CA ARG A 287 -9.12 -8.72 9.74
C ARG A 287 -8.38 -8.43 8.44
N LEU A 288 -7.08 -8.60 8.45
CA LEU A 288 -6.22 -8.44 7.29
C LEU A 288 -5.80 -9.82 6.79
N THR A 289 -5.92 -10.03 5.48
CA THR A 289 -5.59 -11.31 4.85
C THR A 289 -4.76 -11.09 3.60
N MET A 290 -3.86 -12.03 3.29
CA MET A 290 -3.08 -12.04 2.07
C MET A 290 -3.66 -13.07 1.09
N ASP A 291 -3.96 -12.63 -0.13
CA ASP A 291 -4.24 -13.48 -1.28
C ASP A 291 -2.96 -13.62 -2.11
N HIS A 292 -2.23 -14.71 -1.86
CA HIS A 292 -0.94 -14.96 -2.50
C HIS A 292 -1.09 -15.20 -4.00
N GLY A 293 -0.43 -14.36 -4.81
CA GLY A 293 -0.53 -14.40 -6.26
C GLY A 293 -1.91 -13.99 -6.79
N GLY A 294 -2.74 -13.31 -5.95
CA GLY A 294 -4.12 -12.94 -6.27
C GLY A 294 -4.28 -11.93 -7.41
N LEU A 295 -3.19 -11.32 -7.86
CA LEU A 295 -3.17 -10.36 -8.96
C LEU A 295 -2.00 -10.65 -9.91
N THR A 296 -2.21 -10.45 -11.20
CA THR A 296 -1.13 -10.49 -12.19
C THR A 296 -0.81 -9.08 -12.66
N ILE A 297 0.45 -8.64 -12.48
CA ILE A 297 0.91 -7.34 -12.99
C ILE A 297 1.78 -7.55 -14.23
N ARG A 298 1.46 -6.81 -15.30
CA ARG A 298 2.29 -6.79 -16.49
C ARG A 298 3.30 -5.67 -16.42
N VAL A 299 4.59 -6.02 -16.41
CA VAL A 299 5.71 -5.08 -16.27
C VAL A 299 6.61 -5.10 -17.48
N GLY A 300 7.23 -3.98 -17.77
CA GLY A 300 8.29 -3.92 -18.81
C GLY A 300 9.55 -4.66 -18.37
N PRO A 301 10.47 -4.93 -19.32
CA PRO A 301 11.74 -5.55 -18.99
C PRO A 301 12.48 -4.73 -17.93
N THR A 302 12.93 -5.40 -16.88
CA THR A 302 13.81 -4.79 -15.84
C THR A 302 15.12 -4.39 -16.51
N ARG A 303 15.44 -3.09 -16.43
CA ARG A 303 16.75 -2.57 -16.89
C ARG A 303 17.83 -2.86 -15.86
#